data_da8418a470e311e0c0d3517c0e3c5ec5
#
_entry.id   da8418a470e311e0c0d3517c0e3c5ec5
#
_cell.length_a   1.000
_cell.length_b   1.000
_cell.length_c   1.000
_cell.angle_alpha   90.00
_cell.angle_beta   90.00
_cell.angle_gamma   90.00
#
_symmetry.space_group_name_H-M   'P 1'
#
loop_
_entity.id
_entity.type
_entity.pdbx_description
1 polymer ?
#
loop_
_entity_poly.entity_id
_entity_poly.type
_entity_poly.pdbx_seq_one_letter_code
_entity_poly.pdbx_strand_id
1 'polypeptide(L)'
;MTEPILSIEELHVRVEGKDILRGIDLKIPPGEIHAIMGPNGSGKSTLANVVFGKPGYEVVKGSIRYKGKDIGDLSPDERARKGMFLAFQYPTEVPGVSVVNFLRTAYNAVHSDNQLGPLDFRRYLQEKMDLLEVGDEMINRYVNAGFSGGERKRAEVLQMAVLDPDLAVLDETDTGLDIDALREVSAGVLKIHNESRAMLVITHYQRLLTYIEPHYVHVLIGGRIVRSGGKDLAQELDAKGYEQFRAELGIPQGQALTDEAAE
;
A
#
# COMPACT_ATOMS: atom_id res chain seq x y z
N MET A 1 7.97 10.89 -21.45
CA MET A 1 7.40 9.96 -20.44
C MET A 1 7.80 10.51 -19.09
N THR A 2 6.85 10.74 -18.21
CA THR A 2 7.11 11.20 -16.83
C THR A 2 7.88 10.13 -16.06
N GLU A 3 8.86 10.54 -15.26
CA GLU A 3 9.63 9.62 -14.42
C GLU A 3 8.70 8.93 -13.41
N PRO A 4 8.73 7.59 -13.26
CA PRO A 4 7.86 6.90 -12.30
C PRO A 4 8.21 7.27 -10.85
N ILE A 5 7.18 7.36 -10.00
CA ILE A 5 7.35 7.56 -8.55
C ILE A 5 7.99 6.31 -7.93
N LEU A 6 7.52 5.12 -8.32
CA LEU A 6 8.10 3.84 -7.91
C LEU A 6 8.53 3.07 -9.16
N SER A 7 9.79 2.59 -9.16
CA SER A 7 10.31 1.66 -10.15
C SER A 7 10.97 0.48 -9.44
N ILE A 8 10.52 -0.71 -9.77
CA ILE A 8 11.05 -1.98 -9.30
C ILE A 8 11.53 -2.74 -10.52
N GLU A 9 12.78 -3.23 -10.50
CA GLU A 9 13.40 -3.92 -11.63
C GLU A 9 14.02 -5.24 -11.16
N GLU A 10 13.58 -6.35 -11.75
CA GLU A 10 14.07 -7.72 -11.50
C GLU A 10 14.18 -8.06 -9.99
N LEU A 11 13.21 -7.65 -9.18
CA LEU A 11 13.30 -7.75 -7.73
C LEU A 11 13.14 -9.20 -7.25
N HIS A 12 14.18 -9.74 -6.64
CA HIS A 12 14.16 -11.03 -5.94
C HIS A 12 14.32 -10.82 -4.44
N VAL A 13 13.44 -11.40 -3.65
CA VAL A 13 13.43 -11.22 -2.19
C VAL A 13 13.35 -12.57 -1.49
N ARG A 14 14.22 -12.71 -0.48
CA ARG A 14 14.25 -13.85 0.43
C ARG A 14 13.77 -13.44 1.82
N VAL A 15 12.97 -14.32 2.44
CA VAL A 15 12.48 -14.16 3.81
C VAL A 15 12.71 -15.48 4.54
N GLU A 16 13.42 -15.45 5.67
CA GLU A 16 13.77 -16.66 6.46
C GLU A 16 14.38 -17.78 5.60
N GLY A 17 15.26 -17.41 4.68
CA GLY A 17 15.96 -18.35 3.80
C GLY A 17 15.13 -18.89 2.62
N LYS A 18 13.88 -18.45 2.43
CA LYS A 18 13.00 -18.87 1.34
C LYS A 18 12.84 -17.74 0.33
N ASP A 19 13.00 -18.07 -0.95
CA ASP A 19 12.77 -17.10 -2.05
C ASP A 19 11.26 -16.89 -2.25
N ILE A 20 10.80 -15.67 -1.94
CA ILE A 20 9.38 -15.30 -1.98
C ILE A 20 9.04 -14.48 -3.23
N LEU A 21 9.84 -13.44 -3.55
CA LEU A 21 9.70 -12.71 -4.81
C LEU A 21 10.79 -13.16 -5.78
N ARG A 22 10.43 -13.30 -7.07
CA ARG A 22 11.24 -14.00 -8.06
C ARG A 22 11.29 -13.25 -9.39
N GLY A 23 11.80 -12.01 -9.36
CA GLY A 23 11.89 -11.16 -10.54
C GLY A 23 10.60 -10.36 -10.73
N ILE A 24 10.34 -9.40 -9.84
CA ILE A 24 9.22 -8.47 -9.98
C ILE A 24 9.70 -7.25 -10.75
N ASP A 25 8.98 -6.92 -11.81
CA ASP A 25 9.06 -5.66 -12.55
C ASP A 25 7.78 -4.88 -12.38
N LEU A 26 7.88 -3.62 -11.87
CA LEU A 26 6.72 -2.75 -11.66
C LEU A 26 7.15 -1.29 -11.76
N LYS A 27 6.38 -0.49 -12.51
CA LYS A 27 6.59 0.97 -12.59
C LYS A 27 5.26 1.67 -12.36
N ILE A 28 5.24 2.62 -11.42
CA ILE A 28 4.05 3.40 -11.08
C ILE A 28 4.36 4.87 -11.30
N PRO A 29 3.83 5.49 -12.37
CA PRO A 29 3.93 6.93 -12.62
C PRO A 29 3.15 7.74 -11.59
N PRO A 30 3.40 9.07 -11.49
CA PRO A 30 2.56 9.96 -10.71
C PRO A 30 1.12 9.95 -11.25
N GLY A 31 0.15 10.08 -10.35
CA GLY A 31 -1.29 10.10 -10.64
C GLY A 31 -1.91 8.74 -10.94
N GLU A 32 -1.12 7.67 -11.05
CA GLU A 32 -1.67 6.35 -11.35
C GLU A 32 -1.96 5.53 -10.07
N ILE A 33 -3.07 4.79 -10.15
CA ILE A 33 -3.45 3.76 -9.15
C ILE A 33 -3.20 2.41 -9.80
N HIS A 34 -2.29 1.62 -9.24
CA HIS A 34 -2.03 0.25 -9.63
C HIS A 34 -2.55 -0.70 -8.57
N ALA A 35 -3.09 -1.83 -8.99
CA ALA A 35 -3.53 -2.89 -8.08
C ALA A 35 -2.68 -4.15 -8.24
N ILE A 36 -2.32 -4.78 -7.12
CA ILE A 36 -1.75 -6.13 -7.12
C ILE A 36 -2.78 -7.08 -6.53
N MET A 37 -3.17 -8.06 -7.32
CA MET A 37 -4.05 -9.15 -6.94
C MET A 37 -3.29 -10.49 -6.96
N GLY A 38 -3.68 -11.40 -6.09
CA GLY A 38 -3.08 -12.73 -6.05
C GLY A 38 -3.57 -13.55 -4.87
N PRO A 39 -3.45 -14.88 -4.92
CA PRO A 39 -3.85 -15.74 -3.82
C PRO A 39 -3.02 -15.49 -2.57
N ASN A 40 -3.48 -16.02 -1.42
CA ASN A 40 -2.68 -15.98 -0.19
C ASN A 40 -1.35 -16.71 -0.39
N GLY A 41 -0.28 -16.14 0.15
CA GLY A 41 1.08 -16.67 0.00
C GLY A 41 1.76 -16.36 -1.35
N SER A 42 1.16 -15.54 -2.23
CA SER A 42 1.77 -15.18 -3.52
C SER A 42 2.93 -14.17 -3.41
N GLY A 43 3.11 -13.51 -2.25
CA GLY A 43 4.16 -12.53 -2.01
C GLY A 43 3.70 -11.08 -1.96
N LYS A 44 2.38 -10.78 -1.96
CA LYS A 44 1.83 -9.41 -1.95
C LYS A 44 2.34 -8.56 -0.79
N SER A 45 2.13 -9.01 0.45
CA SER A 45 2.61 -8.28 1.64
C SER A 45 4.14 -8.30 1.76
N THR A 46 4.83 -9.30 1.18
CA THR A 46 6.29 -9.30 1.05
C THR A 46 6.73 -8.13 0.18
N LEU A 47 6.06 -7.89 -0.95
CA LEU A 47 6.35 -6.75 -1.81
C LEU A 47 6.13 -5.42 -1.09
N ALA A 48 5.01 -5.24 -0.38
CA ALA A 48 4.78 -4.05 0.43
C ALA A 48 5.90 -3.85 1.46
N ASN A 49 6.21 -4.89 2.24
CA ASN A 49 7.21 -4.82 3.29
C ASN A 49 8.62 -4.49 2.79
N VAL A 50 9.08 -5.08 1.68
CA VAL A 50 10.40 -4.80 1.12
C VAL A 50 10.48 -3.40 0.50
N VAL A 51 9.40 -2.93 -0.16
CA VAL A 51 9.31 -1.54 -0.67
C VAL A 51 9.43 -0.53 0.47
N PHE A 52 8.99 -0.88 1.68
CA PHE A 52 9.13 -0.02 2.87
C PHE A 52 10.35 -0.33 3.75
N GLY A 53 11.26 -1.21 3.31
CA GLY A 53 12.53 -1.47 4.00
C GLY A 53 12.38 -2.18 5.32
N LYS A 54 11.29 -2.96 5.51
CA LYS A 54 11.08 -3.71 6.74
C LYS A 54 12.23 -4.70 6.98
N PRO A 55 12.85 -4.73 8.16
CA PRO A 55 13.90 -5.68 8.50
C PRO A 55 13.48 -7.15 8.31
N GLY A 56 14.41 -8.00 7.91
CA GLY A 56 14.15 -9.44 7.69
C GLY A 56 13.73 -9.80 6.26
N TYR A 57 13.66 -8.82 5.35
CA TYR A 57 13.40 -9.00 3.93
C TYR A 57 14.69 -8.72 3.15
N GLU A 58 15.35 -9.78 2.69
CA GLU A 58 16.63 -9.70 1.98
C GLU A 58 16.40 -9.51 0.48
N VAL A 59 16.86 -8.39 -0.08
CA VAL A 59 16.91 -8.20 -1.54
C VAL A 59 18.11 -8.95 -2.08
N VAL A 60 17.88 -10.05 -2.79
CA VAL A 60 18.93 -10.92 -3.36
C VAL A 60 19.39 -10.41 -4.71
N LYS A 61 18.47 -9.85 -5.51
CA LYS A 61 18.74 -9.32 -6.85
C LYS A 61 17.73 -8.21 -7.18
N GLY A 62 18.08 -7.35 -8.10
CA GLY A 62 17.23 -6.27 -8.58
C GLY A 62 17.38 -4.98 -7.80
N SER A 63 16.52 -4.01 -8.07
CA SER A 63 16.57 -2.69 -7.43
C SER A 63 15.17 -2.14 -7.18
N ILE A 64 15.06 -1.27 -6.17
CA ILE A 64 13.86 -0.48 -5.86
C ILE A 64 14.25 0.99 -5.90
N ARG A 65 13.64 1.73 -6.81
CA ARG A 65 13.88 3.18 -6.96
C ARG A 65 12.62 3.96 -6.65
N TYR A 66 12.80 5.02 -5.90
CA TYR A 66 11.77 6.01 -5.60
C TYR A 66 12.19 7.35 -6.16
N LYS A 67 11.37 7.94 -7.06
CA LYS A 67 11.70 9.17 -7.79
C LYS A 67 13.10 9.09 -8.41
N GLY A 68 13.38 8.01 -9.13
CA GLY A 68 14.66 7.72 -9.80
C GLY A 68 15.85 7.36 -8.90
N LYS A 69 15.72 7.51 -7.58
CA LYS A 69 16.82 7.24 -6.63
C LYS A 69 16.65 5.85 -6.03
N ASP A 70 17.75 5.10 -5.95
CA ASP A 70 17.76 3.82 -5.24
C ASP A 70 17.47 4.04 -3.75
N ILE A 71 16.63 3.18 -3.19
CA ILE A 71 16.21 3.22 -1.79
C ILE A 71 16.54 1.93 -1.02
N GLY A 72 17.34 1.03 -1.61
CA GLY A 72 17.66 -0.28 -1.02
C GLY A 72 18.18 -0.18 0.41
N ASP A 73 19.10 0.75 0.65
CA ASP A 73 19.78 0.92 1.96
C ASP A 73 19.00 1.81 2.95
N LEU A 74 17.88 2.42 2.54
CA LEU A 74 17.13 3.33 3.41
C LEU A 74 16.26 2.56 4.41
N SER A 75 16.30 3.00 5.65
CA SER A 75 15.41 2.52 6.72
C SER A 75 13.94 2.91 6.48
N PRO A 76 12.97 2.24 7.12
CA PRO A 76 11.55 2.56 6.97
C PRO A 76 11.19 4.01 7.28
N ASP A 77 11.80 4.59 8.31
CA ASP A 77 11.58 5.98 8.71
C ASP A 77 12.20 6.98 7.72
N GLU A 78 13.33 6.65 7.09
CA GLU A 78 13.92 7.47 6.02
C GLU A 78 13.04 7.45 4.78
N ARG A 79 12.45 6.29 4.41
CA ARG A 79 11.50 6.18 3.30
C ARG A 79 10.23 6.97 3.59
N ALA A 80 9.70 6.89 4.81
CA ALA A 80 8.53 7.69 5.22
C ALA A 80 8.81 9.19 5.14
N ARG A 81 9.97 9.68 5.61
CA ARG A 81 10.37 11.10 5.50
C ARG A 81 10.54 11.56 4.05
N LYS A 82 10.73 10.66 3.11
CA LYS A 82 10.79 10.98 1.68
C LYS A 82 9.42 11.07 1.01
N GLY A 83 8.33 10.84 1.75
CA GLY A 83 6.96 10.92 1.21
C GLY A 83 6.40 9.56 0.78
N MET A 84 6.86 8.46 1.39
CA MET A 84 6.26 7.15 1.21
C MET A 84 5.34 6.81 2.41
N PHE A 85 4.16 6.23 2.14
CA PHE A 85 3.17 5.85 3.15
C PHE A 85 2.70 4.41 2.94
N LEU A 86 2.63 3.64 4.04
CA LEU A 86 2.09 2.29 4.06
C LEU A 86 0.89 2.23 5.01
N ALA A 87 -0.29 1.91 4.47
CA ALA A 87 -1.41 1.47 5.26
C ALA A 87 -1.27 -0.03 5.53
N PHE A 88 -1.18 -0.40 6.79
CA PHE A 88 -0.92 -1.76 7.22
C PHE A 88 -2.18 -2.64 7.17
N GLN A 89 -2.02 -3.91 6.89
CA GLN A 89 -3.10 -4.89 7.04
C GLN A 89 -3.65 -4.89 8.48
N TYR A 90 -2.77 -4.87 9.47
CA TYR A 90 -3.10 -4.81 10.91
C TYR A 90 -2.38 -3.63 11.57
N PRO A 91 -3.03 -2.45 11.68
CA PRO A 91 -2.44 -1.30 12.35
C PRO A 91 -2.18 -1.55 13.83
N THR A 92 -0.98 -1.24 14.29
CA THR A 92 -0.56 -1.42 15.69
C THR A 92 -1.22 -0.39 16.62
N GLU A 93 -1.63 -0.82 17.80
CA GLU A 93 -2.08 0.07 18.87
C GLU A 93 -0.89 0.75 19.56
N VAL A 94 -1.01 2.06 19.84
CA VAL A 94 0.01 2.82 20.58
C VAL A 94 -0.63 3.45 21.83
N PRO A 95 -0.73 2.70 22.92
CA PRO A 95 -1.32 3.20 24.17
C PRO A 95 -0.56 4.41 24.71
N GLY A 96 -1.30 5.40 25.22
CA GLY A 96 -0.72 6.60 25.83
C GLY A 96 -0.36 7.71 24.82
N VAL A 97 -0.42 7.45 23.52
CA VAL A 97 -0.18 8.47 22.47
C VAL A 97 -1.50 8.80 21.77
N SER A 98 -2.00 10.02 21.91
CA SER A 98 -3.21 10.44 21.20
C SER A 98 -2.95 10.58 19.71
N VAL A 99 -4.00 10.34 18.89
CA VAL A 99 -3.93 10.47 17.43
C VAL A 99 -3.41 11.85 17.02
N VAL A 100 -3.89 12.93 17.65
CA VAL A 100 -3.45 14.29 17.34
C VAL A 100 -1.95 14.50 17.60
N ASN A 101 -1.42 13.98 18.71
CA ASN A 101 0.01 14.10 19.03
C ASN A 101 0.88 13.26 18.09
N PHE A 102 0.43 12.05 17.79
CA PHE A 102 1.08 11.17 16.82
C PHE A 102 1.16 11.85 15.45
N LEU A 103 0.02 12.34 14.92
CA LEU A 103 -0.05 12.98 13.62
C LEU A 103 0.83 14.23 13.52
N ARG A 104 0.84 15.09 14.56
CA ARG A 104 1.71 16.26 14.57
C ARG A 104 3.18 15.90 14.55
N THR A 105 3.57 14.91 15.34
CA THR A 105 4.96 14.45 15.40
C THR A 105 5.39 13.86 14.06
N ALA A 106 4.54 13.01 13.46
CA ALA A 106 4.80 12.41 12.16
C ALA A 106 4.86 13.47 11.05
N TYR A 107 3.90 14.41 11.01
CA TYR A 107 3.89 15.52 10.06
C TYR A 107 5.21 16.32 10.12
N ASN A 108 5.62 16.74 11.32
CA ASN A 108 6.85 17.52 11.50
C ASN A 108 8.12 16.74 11.17
N ALA A 109 8.09 15.40 11.28
CA ALA A 109 9.21 14.56 10.87
C ALA A 109 9.31 14.43 9.35
N VAL A 110 8.17 14.37 8.65
CA VAL A 110 8.10 14.31 7.18
C VAL A 110 8.39 15.68 6.55
N HIS A 111 7.83 16.74 7.13
CA HIS A 111 7.94 18.12 6.65
C HIS A 111 8.93 18.94 7.50
N SER A 112 10.18 18.44 7.64
CA SER A 112 11.20 19.02 8.52
C SER A 112 11.46 20.52 8.26
N ASP A 113 11.35 20.93 6.99
CA ASP A 113 11.60 22.31 6.55
C ASP A 113 10.37 23.22 6.71
N ASN A 114 9.20 22.65 7.03
CA ASN A 114 7.94 23.39 7.20
C ASN A 114 7.15 22.84 8.40
N GLN A 115 7.77 22.80 9.55
CA GLN A 115 7.16 22.29 10.78
C GLN A 115 6.03 23.22 11.27
N LEU A 116 4.94 22.60 11.75
CA LEU A 116 3.80 23.31 12.30
C LEU A 116 3.79 23.31 13.82
N GLY A 117 3.60 24.50 14.41
CA GLY A 117 3.29 24.65 15.83
C GLY A 117 1.94 24.02 16.20
N PRO A 118 1.62 23.88 17.51
CA PRO A 118 0.39 23.20 17.94
C PRO A 118 -0.90 23.80 17.37
N LEU A 119 -0.99 25.15 17.32
CA LEU A 119 -2.18 25.85 16.84
C LEU A 119 -2.34 25.74 15.30
N ASP A 120 -1.25 25.91 14.56
CA ASP A 120 -1.27 25.83 13.10
C ASP A 120 -1.52 24.39 12.65
N PHE A 121 -0.91 23.43 13.33
CA PHE A 121 -1.20 22.02 13.08
C PHE A 121 -2.67 21.67 13.37
N ARG A 122 -3.27 22.24 14.44
CA ARG A 122 -4.69 22.00 14.73
C ARG A 122 -5.61 22.51 13.61
N ARG A 123 -5.31 23.66 13.01
CA ARG A 123 -6.06 24.20 11.86
C ARG A 123 -5.90 23.28 10.65
N TYR A 124 -4.66 22.92 10.32
CA TYR A 124 -4.36 22.00 9.23
C TYR A 124 -5.05 20.64 9.39
N LEU A 125 -5.00 20.06 10.60
CA LEU A 125 -5.68 18.81 10.90
C LEU A 125 -7.20 18.93 10.73
N GLN A 126 -7.80 20.05 11.18
CA GLN A 126 -9.25 20.28 11.02
C GLN A 126 -9.67 20.26 9.55
N GLU A 127 -8.92 20.90 8.65
CA GLU A 127 -9.19 20.86 7.21
C GLU A 127 -9.20 19.42 6.66
N LYS A 128 -8.29 18.56 7.13
CA LYS A 128 -8.24 17.15 6.72
C LYS A 128 -9.38 16.33 7.30
N MET A 129 -9.76 16.61 8.54
CA MET A 129 -10.90 15.97 9.20
C MET A 129 -12.21 16.36 8.53
N ASP A 130 -12.41 17.63 8.18
CA ASP A 130 -13.60 18.10 7.47
C ASP A 130 -13.70 17.46 6.08
N LEU A 131 -12.58 17.36 5.34
CA LEU A 131 -12.52 16.68 4.05
C LEU A 131 -12.96 15.21 4.13
N LEU A 132 -12.55 14.52 5.20
CA LEU A 132 -12.77 13.09 5.40
C LEU A 132 -13.99 12.79 6.29
N GLU A 133 -14.69 13.81 6.77
CA GLU A 133 -15.86 13.69 7.66
C GLU A 133 -15.53 12.92 8.96
N VAL A 134 -14.33 13.17 9.51
CA VAL A 134 -13.83 12.56 10.75
C VAL A 134 -14.14 13.47 11.94
N GLY A 135 -14.78 12.91 12.96
CA GLY A 135 -15.14 13.66 14.18
C GLY A 135 -13.98 13.86 15.17
N ASP A 136 -14.10 14.87 16.03
CA ASP A 136 -13.11 15.24 17.06
C ASP A 136 -12.82 14.11 18.09
N GLU A 137 -13.80 13.22 18.32
CA GLU A 137 -13.63 12.12 19.26
C GLU A 137 -12.50 11.16 18.84
N MET A 138 -12.27 10.97 17.54
CA MET A 138 -11.22 10.07 17.04
C MET A 138 -9.82 10.58 17.40
N ILE A 139 -9.55 11.86 17.19
CA ILE A 139 -8.19 12.43 17.34
C ILE A 139 -7.74 12.56 18.80
N ASN A 140 -8.68 12.54 19.75
CA ASN A 140 -8.40 12.61 21.18
C ASN A 140 -8.14 11.21 21.80
N ARG A 141 -8.49 10.13 21.10
CA ARG A 141 -8.22 8.74 21.52
C ARG A 141 -6.76 8.37 21.28
N TYR A 142 -6.29 7.33 21.94
CA TYR A 142 -4.97 6.76 21.66
C TYR A 142 -4.97 6.03 20.33
N VAL A 143 -3.84 6.11 19.61
CA VAL A 143 -3.69 5.54 18.26
C VAL A 143 -4.12 4.09 18.24
N ASN A 144 -5.18 3.80 17.47
CA ASN A 144 -5.79 2.49 17.25
C ASN A 144 -6.30 1.74 18.51
N ALA A 145 -6.12 2.29 19.72
CA ALA A 145 -6.52 1.64 20.96
C ALA A 145 -8.05 1.61 21.10
N GLY A 146 -8.61 0.40 21.12
CA GLY A 146 -10.05 0.19 21.19
C GLY A 146 -10.84 0.67 19.97
N PHE A 147 -10.18 0.88 18.83
CA PHE A 147 -10.85 1.20 17.56
C PHE A 147 -11.47 -0.05 16.95
N SER A 148 -12.67 0.08 16.38
CA SER A 148 -13.23 -0.93 15.48
C SER A 148 -12.37 -1.06 14.20
N GLY A 149 -12.59 -2.10 13.39
CA GLY A 149 -11.89 -2.27 12.11
C GLY A 149 -12.07 -1.06 11.19
N GLY A 150 -13.30 -0.58 11.04
CA GLY A 150 -13.60 0.62 10.24
C GLY A 150 -12.96 1.90 10.77
N GLU A 151 -12.99 2.11 12.10
CA GLU A 151 -12.31 3.27 12.71
C GLU A 151 -10.80 3.25 12.50
N ARG A 152 -10.14 2.07 12.59
CA ARG A 152 -8.71 1.94 12.32
C ARG A 152 -8.38 2.33 10.88
N LYS A 153 -9.17 1.88 9.92
CA LYS A 153 -8.94 2.20 8.50
C LYS A 153 -9.24 3.66 8.18
N ARG A 154 -10.28 4.27 8.77
CA ARG A 154 -10.51 5.72 8.66
C ARG A 154 -9.38 6.53 9.28
N ALA A 155 -8.82 6.08 10.42
CA ALA A 155 -7.66 6.71 11.03
C ALA A 155 -6.40 6.60 10.13
N GLU A 156 -6.19 5.49 9.41
CA GLU A 156 -5.10 5.36 8.42
C GLU A 156 -5.30 6.31 7.22
N VAL A 157 -6.54 6.46 6.73
CA VAL A 157 -6.84 7.43 5.66
C VAL A 157 -6.59 8.87 6.13
N LEU A 158 -6.95 9.19 7.39
CA LEU A 158 -6.62 10.49 7.98
C LEU A 158 -5.11 10.70 8.09
N GLN A 159 -4.35 9.68 8.51
CA GLN A 159 -2.88 9.73 8.53
C GLN A 159 -2.33 10.03 7.14
N MET A 160 -2.81 9.32 6.10
CA MET A 160 -2.41 9.55 4.71
C MET A 160 -2.76 10.97 4.24
N ALA A 161 -3.94 11.50 4.60
CA ALA A 161 -4.34 12.87 4.27
C ALA A 161 -3.45 13.93 4.92
N VAL A 162 -3.04 13.69 6.18
CA VAL A 162 -2.20 14.60 6.96
C VAL A 162 -0.75 14.58 6.50
N LEU A 163 -0.20 13.39 6.21
CA LEU A 163 1.19 13.23 5.80
C LEU A 163 1.44 13.57 4.33
N ASP A 164 0.39 13.58 3.51
CA ASP A 164 0.39 13.94 2.09
C ASP A 164 1.52 13.29 1.27
N PRO A 165 1.59 11.94 1.24
CA PRO A 165 2.68 11.23 0.60
C PRO A 165 2.58 11.27 -0.93
N ASP A 166 3.74 11.19 -1.61
CA ASP A 166 3.80 11.00 -3.07
C ASP A 166 3.54 9.55 -3.50
N LEU A 167 3.88 8.58 -2.62
CA LEU A 167 3.59 7.15 -2.82
C LEU A 167 2.78 6.63 -1.63
N ALA A 168 1.58 6.12 -1.90
CA ALA A 168 0.78 5.40 -0.92
C ALA A 168 0.64 3.93 -1.31
N VAL A 169 0.96 3.01 -0.40
CA VAL A 169 0.70 1.58 -0.54
C VAL A 169 -0.37 1.18 0.45
N LEU A 170 -1.45 0.58 -0.05
CA LEU A 170 -2.59 0.12 0.74
C LEU A 170 -2.55 -1.41 0.78
N ASP A 171 -2.05 -2.00 1.87
CA ASP A 171 -1.91 -3.45 2.01
C ASP A 171 -3.15 -4.05 2.69
N GLU A 172 -3.99 -4.73 1.89
CA GLU A 172 -5.23 -5.41 2.31
C GLU A 172 -6.10 -4.55 3.24
N THR A 173 -6.32 -3.27 2.87
CA THR A 173 -7.07 -2.30 3.67
C THR A 173 -8.57 -2.61 3.75
N ASP A 174 -9.05 -3.56 2.98
CA ASP A 174 -10.42 -4.07 2.93
C ASP A 174 -10.68 -5.22 3.91
N THR A 175 -9.63 -5.80 4.51
CA THR A 175 -9.76 -6.94 5.43
C THR A 175 -10.52 -6.56 6.70
N GLY A 176 -11.60 -7.31 6.98
CA GLY A 176 -12.42 -7.12 8.19
C GLY A 176 -13.36 -5.92 8.15
N LEU A 177 -13.56 -5.29 6.99
CA LEU A 177 -14.55 -4.23 6.80
C LEU A 177 -15.87 -4.79 6.29
N ASP A 178 -16.98 -4.24 6.81
CA ASP A 178 -18.28 -4.38 6.19
C ASP A 178 -18.42 -3.50 4.93
N ILE A 179 -19.54 -3.59 4.24
CA ILE A 179 -19.75 -2.91 2.96
C ILE A 179 -19.71 -1.39 3.11
N ASP A 180 -20.28 -0.88 4.18
CA ASP A 180 -20.41 0.57 4.39
C ASP A 180 -19.06 1.17 4.78
N ALA A 181 -18.33 0.54 5.70
CA ALA A 181 -16.98 0.94 6.07
C ALA A 181 -16.02 0.87 4.87
N LEU A 182 -16.11 -0.16 4.02
CA LEU A 182 -15.31 -0.26 2.80
C LEU A 182 -15.59 0.90 1.83
N ARG A 183 -16.85 1.28 1.67
CA ARG A 183 -17.27 2.40 0.82
C ARG A 183 -16.73 3.73 1.36
N GLU A 184 -16.86 3.97 2.67
CA GLU A 184 -16.37 5.18 3.33
C GLU A 184 -14.84 5.31 3.21
N VAL A 185 -14.09 4.24 3.51
CA VAL A 185 -12.63 4.20 3.39
C VAL A 185 -12.18 4.45 1.95
N SER A 186 -12.81 3.79 0.98
CA SER A 186 -12.51 3.97 -0.43
C SER A 186 -12.80 5.41 -0.91
N ALA A 187 -13.94 5.98 -0.50
CA ALA A 187 -14.27 7.37 -0.81
C ALA A 187 -13.24 8.34 -0.20
N GLY A 188 -12.80 8.09 1.03
CA GLY A 188 -11.73 8.87 1.67
C GLY A 188 -10.42 8.80 0.90
N VAL A 189 -10.00 7.61 0.47
CA VAL A 189 -8.80 7.42 -0.36
C VAL A 189 -8.89 8.22 -1.67
N LEU A 190 -10.03 8.18 -2.35
CA LEU A 190 -10.22 8.93 -3.60
C LEU A 190 -10.27 10.44 -3.38
N LYS A 191 -10.85 10.93 -2.28
CA LYS A 191 -10.86 12.36 -1.94
C LYS A 191 -9.45 12.96 -1.78
N ILE A 192 -8.48 12.14 -1.36
CA ILE A 192 -7.10 12.58 -1.16
C ILE A 192 -6.17 12.20 -2.31
N HIS A 193 -6.62 11.40 -3.27
CA HIS A 193 -5.84 11.10 -4.48
C HIS A 193 -5.75 12.33 -5.38
N ASN A 194 -4.61 12.51 -6.04
CA ASN A 194 -4.35 13.60 -6.96
C ASN A 194 -3.38 13.17 -8.08
N GLU A 195 -3.19 14.01 -9.08
CA GLU A 195 -2.36 13.73 -10.27
C GLU A 195 -0.85 13.55 -9.96
N SER A 196 -0.39 13.91 -8.79
CA SER A 196 1.01 13.74 -8.38
C SER A 196 1.26 12.51 -7.54
N ARG A 197 0.20 11.93 -6.93
CA ARG A 197 0.32 10.78 -6.03
C ARG A 197 0.21 9.47 -6.75
N ALA A 198 1.23 8.61 -6.63
CA ALA A 198 1.17 7.22 -7.04
C ALA A 198 0.52 6.38 -5.94
N MET A 199 -0.34 5.43 -6.31
CA MET A 199 -0.93 4.48 -5.37
C MET A 199 -0.72 3.03 -5.81
N LEU A 200 -0.37 2.17 -4.85
CA LEU A 200 -0.34 0.73 -5.01
C LEU A 200 -1.34 0.09 -4.06
N VAL A 201 -2.42 -0.47 -4.60
CA VAL A 201 -3.47 -1.16 -3.83
C VAL A 201 -3.18 -2.65 -3.87
N ILE A 202 -2.97 -3.26 -2.73
CA ILE A 202 -2.77 -4.71 -2.59
C ILE A 202 -4.05 -5.29 -1.99
N THR A 203 -4.70 -6.19 -2.73
CA THR A 203 -5.92 -6.86 -2.27
C THR A 203 -6.08 -8.22 -2.94
N HIS A 204 -6.82 -9.10 -2.32
CA HIS A 204 -7.28 -10.34 -2.93
C HIS A 204 -8.79 -10.28 -3.26
N TYR A 205 -9.47 -9.16 -2.98
CA TYR A 205 -10.89 -8.96 -3.25
C TYR A 205 -11.09 -7.92 -4.36
N GLN A 206 -11.78 -8.31 -5.42
CA GLN A 206 -12.19 -7.40 -6.48
C GLN A 206 -13.06 -6.24 -5.97
N ARG A 207 -13.82 -6.48 -4.91
CA ARG A 207 -14.78 -5.51 -4.37
C ARG A 207 -14.15 -4.15 -4.02
N LEU A 208 -12.94 -4.11 -3.46
CA LEU A 208 -12.22 -2.86 -3.23
C LEU A 208 -11.99 -2.11 -4.53
N LEU A 209 -11.63 -2.84 -5.61
CA LEU A 209 -11.33 -2.26 -6.92
C LEU A 209 -12.56 -1.77 -7.67
N THR A 210 -13.78 -2.10 -7.22
CA THR A 210 -15.00 -1.47 -7.76
C THR A 210 -15.23 -0.05 -7.22
N TYR A 211 -14.65 0.26 -6.06
CA TYR A 211 -14.70 1.61 -5.48
C TYR A 211 -13.45 2.43 -5.84
N ILE A 212 -12.25 1.81 -5.79
CA ILE A 212 -10.99 2.44 -6.18
C ILE A 212 -10.59 1.86 -7.53
N GLU A 213 -11.06 2.49 -8.63
CA GLU A 213 -10.78 2.00 -9.98
C GLU A 213 -9.28 2.16 -10.30
N PRO A 214 -8.51 1.04 -10.45
CA PRO A 214 -7.10 1.12 -10.81
C PRO A 214 -6.92 1.37 -12.30
N HIS A 215 -5.83 2.05 -12.66
CA HIS A 215 -5.37 2.18 -14.05
C HIS A 215 -4.83 0.85 -14.57
N TYR A 216 -4.11 0.12 -13.70
CA TYR A 216 -3.56 -1.20 -14.02
C TYR A 216 -3.77 -2.19 -12.88
N VAL A 217 -4.02 -3.43 -13.27
CA VAL A 217 -4.10 -4.59 -12.37
C VAL A 217 -2.97 -5.55 -12.72
N HIS A 218 -2.23 -5.98 -11.71
CA HIS A 218 -1.14 -6.94 -11.83
C HIS A 218 -1.48 -8.21 -11.03
N VAL A 219 -1.37 -9.36 -11.68
CA VAL A 219 -1.63 -10.67 -11.05
C VAL A 219 -0.33 -11.24 -10.56
N LEU A 220 -0.21 -11.38 -9.23
CA LEU A 220 0.96 -11.94 -8.56
C LEU A 220 0.69 -13.40 -8.17
N ILE A 221 1.44 -14.33 -8.72
CA ILE A 221 1.35 -15.77 -8.41
C ILE A 221 2.77 -16.31 -8.23
N GLY A 222 3.02 -17.04 -7.13
CA GLY A 222 4.31 -17.70 -6.87
C GLY A 222 5.51 -16.74 -6.86
N GLY A 223 5.31 -15.49 -6.44
CA GLY A 223 6.36 -14.47 -6.38
C GLY A 223 6.67 -13.77 -7.71
N ARG A 224 5.85 -13.95 -8.76
CA ARG A 224 6.00 -13.31 -10.07
C ARG A 224 4.74 -12.58 -10.48
N ILE A 225 4.88 -11.44 -11.17
CA ILE A 225 3.77 -10.83 -11.90
C ILE A 225 3.60 -11.62 -13.20
N VAL A 226 2.53 -12.43 -13.25
CA VAL A 226 2.28 -13.35 -14.38
C VAL A 226 1.44 -12.70 -15.47
N ARG A 227 0.69 -11.66 -15.13
CA ARG A 227 -0.12 -10.90 -16.10
C ARG A 227 -0.38 -9.49 -15.57
N SER A 228 -0.40 -8.52 -16.49
CA SER A 228 -0.81 -7.14 -16.22
C SER A 228 -1.86 -6.72 -17.24
N GLY A 229 -2.83 -5.91 -16.82
CA GLY A 229 -3.90 -5.44 -17.67
C GLY A 229 -4.66 -4.27 -17.06
N GLY A 230 -5.72 -3.81 -17.71
CA GLY A 230 -6.64 -2.81 -17.19
C GLY A 230 -7.60 -3.40 -16.15
N LYS A 231 -8.60 -2.59 -15.76
CA LYS A 231 -9.62 -2.98 -14.76
C LYS A 231 -10.38 -4.28 -15.08
N ASP A 232 -10.52 -4.61 -16.38
CA ASP A 232 -11.23 -5.82 -16.81
C ASP A 232 -10.52 -7.10 -16.32
N LEU A 233 -9.20 -7.03 -16.08
CA LEU A 233 -8.44 -8.17 -15.55
C LEU A 233 -8.90 -8.56 -14.13
N ALA A 234 -9.31 -7.59 -13.30
CA ALA A 234 -9.85 -7.89 -11.97
C ALA A 234 -11.20 -8.63 -12.08
N GLN A 235 -12.05 -8.26 -13.05
CA GLN A 235 -13.33 -8.94 -13.29
C GLN A 235 -13.11 -10.35 -13.83
N GLU A 236 -12.14 -10.53 -14.72
CA GLU A 236 -11.76 -11.85 -15.24
C GLU A 236 -11.29 -12.78 -14.08
N LEU A 237 -10.47 -12.26 -13.17
CA LEU A 237 -10.00 -13.01 -12.00
C LEU A 237 -11.14 -13.41 -11.05
N ASP A 238 -12.10 -12.53 -10.82
CA ASP A 238 -13.25 -12.82 -9.96
C ASP A 238 -14.15 -13.90 -10.58
N ALA A 239 -14.38 -13.81 -11.88
CA ALA A 239 -15.22 -14.76 -12.61
C ALA A 239 -14.60 -16.15 -12.73
N LYS A 240 -13.29 -16.24 -12.98
CA LYS A 240 -12.57 -17.49 -13.23
C LYS A 240 -11.94 -18.11 -11.97
N GLY A 241 -11.59 -17.29 -10.98
CA GLY A 241 -10.79 -17.67 -9.84
C GLY A 241 -9.31 -17.91 -10.18
N TYR A 242 -8.46 -17.87 -9.15
CA TYR A 242 -7.00 -18.01 -9.32
C TYR A 242 -6.57 -19.38 -9.85
N GLU A 243 -7.29 -20.46 -9.48
CA GLU A 243 -6.94 -21.82 -9.92
C GLU A 243 -7.12 -22.02 -11.42
N GLN A 244 -8.26 -21.54 -11.98
CA GLN A 244 -8.48 -21.61 -13.41
C GLN A 244 -7.49 -20.72 -14.16
N PHE A 245 -7.21 -19.53 -13.62
CA PHE A 245 -6.24 -18.59 -14.18
C PHE A 245 -4.82 -19.18 -14.19
N ARG A 246 -4.42 -19.89 -13.12
CA ARG A 246 -3.13 -20.63 -13.08
C ARG A 246 -3.07 -21.72 -14.15
N ALA A 247 -4.13 -22.50 -14.32
CA ALA A 247 -4.20 -23.57 -15.30
C ALA A 247 -4.07 -23.03 -16.75
N GLU A 248 -4.73 -21.91 -17.07
CA GLU A 248 -4.62 -21.24 -18.37
C GLU A 248 -3.19 -20.75 -18.67
N LEU A 249 -2.45 -20.36 -17.63
CA LEU A 249 -1.05 -19.93 -17.75
C LEU A 249 -0.04 -21.06 -17.64
N GLY A 250 -0.49 -22.34 -17.50
CA GLY A 250 0.37 -23.50 -17.37
C GLY A 250 1.16 -23.56 -16.06
N ILE A 251 0.70 -22.86 -15.00
CA ILE A 251 1.37 -22.78 -13.70
C ILE A 251 0.92 -23.98 -12.83
N PRO A 252 1.81 -24.90 -12.40
CA PRO A 252 1.44 -26.07 -11.60
C PRO A 252 0.73 -25.75 -10.30
N GLN A 253 -0.23 -26.59 -9.88
CA GLN A 253 -0.88 -26.48 -8.58
C GLN A 253 0.09 -26.84 -7.45
N GLY A 254 0.07 -26.07 -6.36
CA GLY A 254 0.76 -26.42 -5.11
C GLY A 254 2.28 -26.23 -5.08
N GLN A 255 2.92 -25.85 -6.18
CA GLN A 255 4.34 -25.50 -6.21
C GLN A 255 4.53 -23.98 -6.22
N ALA A 256 5.43 -23.49 -5.35
CA ALA A 256 6.13 -22.25 -5.63
C ALA A 256 6.80 -22.43 -7.00
N LEU A 257 6.60 -21.50 -7.96
CA LEU A 257 7.25 -21.56 -9.27
C LEU A 257 8.76 -21.70 -9.04
N THR A 258 9.33 -22.87 -9.40
CA THR A 258 10.78 -23.06 -9.46
C THR A 258 11.27 -22.53 -10.80
N ASP A 259 12.52 -22.05 -10.86
CA ASP A 259 13.09 -21.44 -12.07
C ASP A 259 13.18 -22.40 -13.27
N GLU A 260 12.92 -23.70 -13.09
CA GLU A 260 12.97 -24.74 -14.14
C GLU A 260 11.75 -24.76 -15.09
N ALA A 261 10.70 -23.96 -14.85
CA ALA A 261 9.49 -23.94 -15.69
C ALA A 261 9.45 -22.76 -16.68
N ALA A 262 10.53 -22.02 -16.85
CA ALA A 262 10.63 -20.80 -17.67
C ALA A 262 11.62 -20.92 -18.87
N GLU A 263 11.98 -22.14 -19.30
CA GLU A 263 12.70 -22.40 -20.56
C GLU A 263 11.77 -22.93 -21.67
#